data_352fc6bf99d93a5706ef79cfc13e3d7a
#
_entry.id   352fc6bf99d93a5706ef79cfc13e3d7a
#
_cell.length_a   1.000
_cell.length_b   1.000
_cell.length_c   1.000
_cell.angle_alpha   90.00
_cell.angle_beta   90.00
_cell.angle_gamma   90.00
#
_symmetry.space_group_name_H-M   'P 1'
#
loop_
_entity.id
_entity.type
_entity.pdbx_description
1 polymer ?
#
loop_
_entity_poly.entity_id
_entity_poly.type
_entity_poly.pdbx_seq_one_letter_code
_entity_poly.pdbx_strand_id
1 'polypeptide(L)'
;VIAHLKGREKLLEHIGFPRQQGEWVTLVCLHSGLFTRDQLAFYLQGANRFYVRRCVKALLDCRVSSRLIADERVIDGRLICRIFGKQISEVLEIPHTRHRRETSLEVIRRRLLSLDFVLDHLELPWLPTEQEKVSCFEQLGIERDLLPRRIYAGRAKGLIHYFPLKTPVAVGPEAAVFVYVDPGMGTRTELDSWGEAHRRLWEKLRESGRRVEVVAVAWEQKLLDRAGRRLRSWVASEMSDNEKEALMLRQAIAETDFDTIESYGGFDAVVEMILRWDRKSPVPKDRGSIDSFRLWGSHRCRRIGDRLTK
;
A
#
# COMPACT_ATOMS: atom_id res chain seq x y z
N VAL A 1 2.10 -6.35 22.63
CA VAL A 1 1.53 -5.01 22.32
C VAL A 1 1.95 -4.64 20.92
N ILE A 2 0.99 -4.35 20.06
CA ILE A 2 1.24 -3.93 18.68
C ILE A 2 1.57 -2.43 18.68
N ALA A 3 2.83 -2.10 18.44
CA ALA A 3 3.36 -0.73 18.61
C ALA A 3 2.60 0.35 17.80
N HIS A 4 2.21 0.03 16.56
CA HIS A 4 1.54 0.99 15.69
C HIS A 4 0.08 1.30 16.07
N LEU A 5 -0.52 0.55 17.01
CA LEU A 5 -1.84 0.88 17.56
C LEU A 5 -1.79 2.06 18.54
N LYS A 6 -0.60 2.37 19.09
CA LYS A 6 -0.35 3.54 19.95
C LYS A 6 -1.26 3.62 21.18
N GLY A 7 -1.66 2.46 21.73
CA GLY A 7 -2.52 2.38 22.91
C GLY A 7 -4.02 2.62 22.65
N ARG A 8 -4.44 2.79 21.39
CA ARG A 8 -5.86 2.99 21.02
C ARG A 8 -6.75 1.82 21.44
N GLU A 9 -6.18 0.60 21.51
CA GLU A 9 -6.88 -0.59 21.99
C GLU A 9 -7.43 -0.43 23.41
N LYS A 10 -6.71 0.32 24.27
CA LYS A 10 -7.14 0.60 25.64
C LYS A 10 -8.37 1.48 25.72
N LEU A 11 -8.55 2.36 24.73
CA LEU A 11 -9.73 3.24 24.65
C LEU A 11 -11.00 2.42 24.43
N LEU A 12 -10.90 1.28 23.74
CA LEU A 12 -12.03 0.38 23.54
C LEU A 12 -12.41 -0.42 24.79
N GLU A 13 -11.51 -0.60 25.74
CA GLU A 13 -11.83 -1.23 27.04
C GLU A 13 -12.89 -0.42 27.79
N HIS A 14 -12.83 0.91 27.72
CA HIS A 14 -13.81 1.80 28.36
C HIS A 14 -15.23 1.69 27.79
N ILE A 15 -15.36 1.19 26.56
CA ILE A 15 -16.67 0.94 25.93
C ILE A 15 -17.04 -0.54 25.91
N GLY A 16 -16.39 -1.34 26.75
CA GLY A 16 -16.80 -2.73 27.05
C GLY A 16 -16.13 -3.82 26.23
N PHE A 17 -15.05 -3.52 25.50
CA PHE A 17 -14.28 -4.56 24.82
C PHE A 17 -13.18 -5.12 25.71
N PRO A 18 -13.13 -6.44 25.99
CA PRO A 18 -11.97 -7.05 26.63
C PRO A 18 -10.70 -6.76 25.82
N ARG A 19 -9.56 -6.60 26.50
CA ARG A 19 -8.28 -6.18 25.91
C ARG A 19 -7.97 -6.83 24.56
N GLN A 20 -8.03 -8.15 24.46
CA GLN A 20 -7.72 -8.87 23.21
C GLN A 20 -8.74 -8.58 22.09
N GLN A 21 -10.01 -8.41 22.43
CA GLN A 21 -11.04 -8.01 21.45
C GLN A 21 -10.87 -6.55 21.05
N GLY A 22 -10.57 -5.66 21.99
CA GLY A 22 -10.26 -4.26 21.74
C GLY A 22 -9.08 -4.11 20.78
N GLU A 23 -7.99 -4.85 21.01
CA GLU A 23 -6.82 -4.86 20.13
C GLU A 23 -7.17 -5.33 18.71
N TRP A 24 -7.94 -6.43 18.58
CA TRP A 24 -8.42 -6.92 17.28
C TRP A 24 -9.32 -5.91 16.57
N VAL A 25 -10.31 -5.36 17.27
CA VAL A 25 -11.24 -4.37 16.70
C VAL A 25 -10.48 -3.14 16.22
N THR A 26 -9.54 -2.64 17.02
CA THR A 26 -8.67 -1.50 16.66
C THR A 26 -7.88 -1.80 15.39
N LEU A 27 -7.20 -2.94 15.34
CA LEU A 27 -6.39 -3.37 14.19
C LEU A 27 -7.23 -3.43 12.91
N VAL A 28 -8.40 -4.08 12.99
CA VAL A 28 -9.31 -4.20 11.84
C VAL A 28 -9.84 -2.83 11.40
N CYS A 29 -10.27 -1.99 12.33
CA CYS A 29 -10.82 -0.66 12.01
C CYS A 29 -9.78 0.24 11.34
N LEU A 30 -8.55 0.21 11.80
CA LEU A 30 -7.47 1.03 11.27
C LEU A 30 -7.01 0.60 9.87
N HIS A 31 -6.96 -0.70 9.59
CA HIS A 31 -6.35 -1.21 8.35
C HIS A 31 -7.34 -1.68 7.28
N SER A 32 -8.54 -2.12 7.66
CA SER A 32 -9.46 -2.74 6.73
C SER A 32 -10.93 -2.34 6.92
N GLY A 33 -11.41 -2.37 8.14
CA GLY A 33 -12.83 -2.32 8.48
C GLY A 33 -13.58 -3.62 8.18
N LEU A 34 -12.90 -4.61 7.57
CA LEU A 34 -13.41 -5.94 7.19
C LEU A 34 -12.45 -7.02 7.66
N PHE A 35 -12.98 -8.19 8.03
CA PHE A 35 -12.15 -9.35 8.35
C PHE A 35 -12.87 -10.67 8.07
N THR A 36 -12.09 -11.75 7.98
CA THR A 36 -12.57 -13.13 7.90
C THR A 36 -12.33 -13.87 9.22
N ARG A 37 -13.01 -14.99 9.41
CA ARG A 37 -12.73 -15.88 10.55
C ARG A 37 -11.30 -16.42 10.55
N ASP A 38 -10.75 -16.67 9.38
CA ASP A 38 -9.40 -17.22 9.24
C ASP A 38 -8.35 -16.18 9.68
N GLN A 39 -8.57 -14.89 9.38
CA GLN A 39 -7.73 -13.79 9.86
C GLN A 39 -7.80 -13.65 11.38
N LEU A 40 -8.98 -13.72 11.96
CA LEU A 40 -9.14 -13.70 13.42
C LEU A 40 -8.49 -14.92 14.07
N ALA A 41 -8.65 -16.12 13.48
CA ALA A 41 -8.02 -17.33 13.99
C ALA A 41 -6.49 -17.24 13.96
N PHE A 42 -5.93 -16.67 12.91
CA PHE A 42 -4.49 -16.42 12.81
C PHE A 42 -4.01 -15.43 13.87
N TYR A 43 -4.69 -14.31 14.02
CA TYR A 43 -4.38 -13.30 15.04
C TYR A 43 -4.40 -13.90 16.46
N LEU A 44 -5.34 -14.79 16.73
CA LEU A 44 -5.46 -15.52 18.00
C LEU A 44 -4.50 -16.72 18.11
N GLN A 45 -3.47 -16.79 17.25
CA GLN A 45 -2.42 -17.81 17.28
C GLN A 45 -2.94 -19.25 17.23
N GLY A 46 -3.91 -19.51 16.37
CA GLY A 46 -4.46 -20.85 16.18
C GLY A 46 -5.50 -21.26 17.21
N ALA A 47 -6.13 -20.29 17.88
CA ALA A 47 -7.25 -20.57 18.76
C ALA A 47 -8.27 -21.51 18.10
N ASN A 48 -8.85 -22.42 18.88
CA ASN A 48 -9.80 -23.39 18.36
C ASN A 48 -11.03 -22.71 17.72
N ARG A 49 -11.68 -23.43 16.80
CA ARG A 49 -12.83 -22.89 16.03
C ARG A 49 -14.00 -22.43 16.91
N PHE A 50 -14.17 -23.01 18.10
CA PHE A 50 -15.23 -22.61 19.03
C PHE A 50 -14.94 -21.22 19.61
N TYR A 51 -13.70 -20.98 20.03
CA TYR A 51 -13.29 -19.66 20.55
C TYR A 51 -13.45 -18.57 19.50
N VAL A 52 -12.96 -18.82 18.27
CA VAL A 52 -13.12 -17.87 17.13
C VAL A 52 -14.60 -17.58 16.86
N ARG A 53 -15.47 -18.63 16.83
CA ARG A 53 -16.91 -18.46 16.67
C ARG A 53 -17.53 -17.64 17.80
N ARG A 54 -17.12 -17.88 19.03
CA ARG A 54 -17.58 -17.14 20.22
C ARG A 54 -17.19 -15.66 20.13
N CYS A 55 -15.95 -15.34 19.74
CA CYS A 55 -15.50 -13.96 19.52
C CYS A 55 -16.31 -13.25 18.42
N VAL A 56 -16.50 -13.92 17.27
CA VAL A 56 -17.33 -13.36 16.18
C VAL A 56 -18.77 -13.16 16.64
N LYS A 57 -19.35 -14.12 17.37
CA LYS A 57 -20.71 -13.99 17.90
C LYS A 57 -20.82 -12.80 18.86
N ALA A 58 -19.86 -12.64 19.77
CA ALA A 58 -19.85 -11.51 20.70
C ALA A 58 -19.85 -10.16 19.95
N LEU A 59 -19.02 -10.01 18.90
CA LEU A 59 -19.00 -8.79 18.07
C LEU A 59 -20.33 -8.56 17.33
N LEU A 60 -21.02 -9.61 16.89
CA LEU A 60 -22.33 -9.53 16.25
C LEU A 60 -23.43 -9.17 17.25
N ASP A 61 -23.42 -9.79 18.41
CA ASP A 61 -24.42 -9.59 19.48
C ASP A 61 -24.32 -8.17 20.06
N CYS A 62 -23.11 -7.63 20.19
CA CYS A 62 -22.86 -6.25 20.60
C CYS A 62 -23.20 -5.22 19.50
N ARG A 63 -23.70 -5.62 18.34
CA ARG A 63 -24.01 -4.76 17.18
C ARG A 63 -22.86 -3.87 16.69
N VAL A 64 -21.63 -4.22 17.02
CA VAL A 64 -20.43 -3.52 16.53
C VAL A 64 -19.89 -4.14 15.25
N SER A 65 -20.39 -5.31 14.90
CA SER A 65 -20.10 -6.00 13.64
C SER A 65 -21.39 -6.44 12.94
N SER A 66 -21.37 -6.47 11.62
CA SER A 66 -22.41 -7.10 10.81
C SER A 66 -21.81 -8.07 9.82
N ARG A 67 -22.58 -9.07 9.44
CA ARG A 67 -22.23 -9.93 8.31
C ARG A 67 -22.34 -9.14 7.02
N LEU A 68 -21.30 -9.18 6.22
CA LEU A 68 -21.38 -8.71 4.85
C LEU A 68 -21.96 -9.87 4.01
N ILE A 69 -23.17 -9.67 3.52
CA ILE A 69 -23.73 -10.55 2.48
C ILE A 69 -23.06 -10.08 1.20
N ALA A 70 -21.94 -10.70 0.86
CA ALA A 70 -21.36 -10.54 -0.45
C ALA A 70 -21.95 -11.62 -1.36
N ASP A 71 -21.97 -11.36 -2.65
CA ASP A 71 -22.41 -12.32 -3.66
C ASP A 71 -21.73 -13.68 -3.40
N GLU A 72 -22.50 -14.73 -3.13
CA GLU A 72 -22.02 -16.06 -2.73
C GLU A 72 -20.95 -16.62 -3.70
N ARG A 73 -21.02 -16.22 -4.97
CA ARG A 73 -20.05 -16.59 -6.00
C ARG A 73 -18.64 -16.07 -5.76
N VAL A 74 -18.48 -15.12 -4.87
CA VAL A 74 -17.25 -14.38 -4.74
C VAL A 74 -16.45 -14.75 -3.51
N ILE A 75 -17.10 -15.30 -2.49
CA ILE A 75 -16.52 -15.44 -1.16
C ILE A 75 -16.68 -16.86 -0.63
N ASP A 76 -16.99 -17.82 -1.45
CA ASP A 76 -17.07 -19.26 -1.10
C ASP A 76 -17.85 -19.54 0.20
N GLY A 77 -18.98 -18.87 0.45
CA GLY A 77 -19.73 -19.03 1.68
C GLY A 77 -18.97 -18.62 2.96
N ARG A 78 -17.81 -17.94 2.82
CA ARG A 78 -17.05 -17.48 3.97
C ARG A 78 -17.72 -16.29 4.61
N LEU A 79 -17.77 -16.32 5.93
CA LEU A 79 -18.26 -15.22 6.71
C LEU A 79 -17.26 -14.07 6.68
N ILE A 80 -17.58 -13.00 5.95
CA ILE A 80 -16.93 -11.71 6.07
C ILE A 80 -17.69 -10.87 7.09
N CYS A 81 -16.97 -10.38 8.08
CA CYS A 81 -17.48 -9.47 9.07
C CYS A 81 -17.01 -8.05 8.76
N ARG A 82 -17.93 -7.10 8.86
CA ARG A 82 -17.63 -5.66 8.84
C ARG A 82 -17.72 -5.14 10.25
N ILE A 83 -16.71 -4.45 10.72
CA ILE A 83 -16.79 -3.66 11.96
C ILE A 83 -17.29 -2.27 11.60
N PHE A 84 -18.29 -1.82 12.33
CA PHE A 84 -18.84 -0.48 12.18
C PHE A 84 -19.33 0.02 13.54
N GLY A 85 -19.47 1.31 13.66
CA GLY A 85 -20.01 1.95 14.86
C GLY A 85 -19.48 3.38 14.94
N LYS A 86 -20.40 4.32 15.13
CA LYS A 86 -20.03 5.72 15.31
C LYS A 86 -19.14 5.89 16.54
N GLN A 87 -19.50 5.24 17.64
CA GLN A 87 -18.76 5.25 18.89
C GLN A 87 -17.33 4.70 18.74
N ILE A 88 -17.14 3.59 17.98
CA ILE A 88 -15.80 3.04 17.71
C ILE A 88 -14.97 4.04 16.90
N SER A 89 -15.58 4.64 15.87
CA SER A 89 -14.87 5.61 15.02
C SER A 89 -14.47 6.86 15.80
N GLU A 90 -15.34 7.35 16.69
CA GLU A 90 -15.06 8.51 17.55
C GLU A 90 -13.93 8.19 18.54
N VAL A 91 -14.00 7.05 19.22
CA VAL A 91 -12.99 6.63 20.20
C VAL A 91 -11.63 6.40 19.55
N LEU A 92 -11.59 5.83 18.32
CA LEU A 92 -10.34 5.58 17.60
C LEU A 92 -9.85 6.81 16.80
N GLU A 93 -10.58 7.92 16.84
CA GLU A 93 -10.28 9.15 16.08
C GLU A 93 -10.12 8.91 14.58
N ILE A 94 -10.92 7.98 14.03
CA ILE A 94 -10.94 7.69 12.61
C ILE A 94 -12.16 8.33 11.94
N PRO A 95 -12.03 8.83 10.69
CA PRO A 95 -13.17 9.41 10.00
C PRO A 95 -14.33 8.43 9.93
N HIS A 96 -15.49 8.83 10.43
CA HIS A 96 -16.70 8.05 10.28
C HIS A 96 -17.12 8.07 8.80
N THR A 97 -16.52 7.18 8.02
CA THR A 97 -16.97 6.98 6.63
C THR A 97 -18.34 6.35 6.68
N ARG A 98 -19.32 7.04 6.09
CA ARG A 98 -20.70 6.51 5.92
C ARG A 98 -20.61 5.17 5.17
N HIS A 99 -20.51 4.08 5.91
CA HIS A 99 -20.44 2.69 5.39
C HIS A 99 -21.74 2.22 4.72
N ARG A 100 -22.63 3.13 4.35
CA ARG A 100 -23.90 2.85 3.69
C ARG A 100 -23.79 2.56 2.20
N ARG A 101 -22.63 2.82 1.57
CA ARG A 101 -22.44 2.45 0.17
C ARG A 101 -22.08 0.98 0.09
N GLU A 102 -22.73 0.27 -0.82
CA GLU A 102 -22.30 -1.05 -1.23
C GLU A 102 -20.82 -1.00 -1.58
N THR A 103 -20.05 -1.79 -0.88
CA THR A 103 -18.60 -1.84 -1.10
C THR A 103 -18.37 -2.80 -2.26
N SER A 104 -17.75 -2.34 -3.34
CA SER A 104 -17.44 -3.21 -4.47
C SER A 104 -16.56 -4.37 -4.02
N LEU A 105 -16.69 -5.49 -4.73
CA LEU A 105 -15.90 -6.69 -4.49
C LEU A 105 -14.40 -6.42 -4.50
N GLU A 106 -13.96 -5.60 -5.44
CA GLU A 106 -12.58 -5.15 -5.56
C GLU A 106 -12.07 -4.49 -4.27
N VAL A 107 -12.86 -3.58 -3.70
CA VAL A 107 -12.52 -2.91 -2.44
C VAL A 107 -12.52 -3.89 -1.27
N ILE A 108 -13.46 -4.85 -1.23
CA ILE A 108 -13.50 -5.90 -0.20
C ILE A 108 -12.20 -6.71 -0.26
N ARG A 109 -11.86 -7.19 -1.45
CA ARG A 109 -10.66 -8.00 -1.68
C ARG A 109 -9.39 -7.25 -1.31
N ARG A 110 -9.24 -6.00 -1.78
CA ARG A 110 -8.09 -5.15 -1.46
C ARG A 110 -7.92 -4.97 0.04
N ARG A 111 -9.01 -4.72 0.77
CA ARG A 111 -8.99 -4.55 2.22
C ARG A 111 -8.62 -5.82 2.97
N LEU A 112 -9.17 -6.98 2.58
CA LEU A 112 -8.83 -8.25 3.20
C LEU A 112 -7.38 -8.63 2.96
N LEU A 113 -6.86 -8.45 1.74
CA LEU A 113 -5.45 -8.66 1.42
C LEU A 113 -4.52 -7.70 2.17
N SER A 114 -4.92 -6.42 2.30
CA SER A 114 -4.18 -5.45 3.10
C SER A 114 -4.07 -5.90 4.56
N LEU A 115 -5.17 -6.37 5.14
CA LEU A 115 -5.17 -6.87 6.52
C LEU A 115 -4.32 -8.13 6.66
N ASP A 116 -4.38 -9.07 5.71
CA ASP A 116 -3.53 -10.26 5.72
C ASP A 116 -2.04 -9.90 5.76
N PHE A 117 -1.64 -8.96 4.93
CA PHE A 117 -0.25 -8.51 4.90
C PHE A 117 0.18 -7.83 6.20
N VAL A 118 -0.67 -6.97 6.76
CA VAL A 118 -0.39 -6.31 8.05
C VAL A 118 -0.30 -7.32 9.18
N LEU A 119 -1.15 -8.36 9.18
CA LEU A 119 -1.11 -9.43 10.20
C LEU A 119 0.18 -10.24 10.18
N ASP A 120 0.80 -10.41 9.02
CA ASP A 120 2.10 -11.10 8.89
C ASP A 120 3.29 -10.20 9.22
N HIS A 121 3.07 -8.88 9.39
CA HIS A 121 4.11 -7.88 9.61
C HIS A 121 3.70 -6.87 10.69
N LEU A 122 3.22 -7.37 11.83
CA LEU A 122 2.75 -6.53 12.95
C LEU A 122 3.88 -5.72 13.61
N GLU A 123 5.13 -6.12 13.38
CA GLU A 123 6.33 -5.45 13.88
C GLU A 123 6.63 -4.14 13.15
N LEU A 124 6.12 -3.95 11.93
CA LEU A 124 6.38 -2.74 11.16
C LEU A 124 5.63 -1.52 11.73
N PRO A 125 6.24 -0.34 11.67
CA PRO A 125 5.64 0.92 12.15
C PRO A 125 4.61 1.44 11.13
N TRP A 126 3.46 0.77 11.04
CA TRP A 126 2.38 1.13 10.14
C TRP A 126 1.78 2.49 10.44
N LEU A 127 1.44 3.22 9.37
CA LEU A 127 0.68 4.46 9.38
C LEU A 127 -0.75 4.16 8.87
N PRO A 128 -1.67 3.76 9.75
CA PRO A 128 -2.95 3.22 9.31
C PRO A 128 -3.91 4.27 8.74
N THR A 129 -3.86 5.51 9.24
CA THR A 129 -4.78 6.57 8.81
C THR A 129 -4.15 7.51 7.79
N GLU A 130 -5.00 8.18 7.00
CA GLU A 130 -4.56 9.24 6.06
C GLU A 130 -3.83 10.36 6.80
N GLN A 131 -4.35 10.77 7.96
CA GLN A 131 -3.76 11.83 8.77
C GLN A 131 -2.38 11.45 9.28
N GLU A 132 -2.19 10.20 9.78
CA GLU A 132 -0.88 9.73 10.24
C GLU A 132 0.14 9.68 9.12
N LYS A 133 -0.27 9.27 7.90
CA LYS A 133 0.61 9.29 6.73
C LYS A 133 1.04 10.71 6.40
N VAL A 134 0.09 11.63 6.28
CA VAL A 134 0.37 13.04 5.97
C VAL A 134 1.29 13.65 7.04
N SER A 135 0.93 13.53 8.32
CA SER A 135 1.72 14.09 9.42
C SER A 135 3.13 13.51 9.49
N CYS A 136 3.28 12.20 9.25
CA CYS A 136 4.59 11.56 9.24
C CYS A 136 5.50 12.14 8.14
N PHE A 137 4.99 12.27 6.92
CA PHE A 137 5.78 12.80 5.81
C PHE A 137 6.08 14.30 5.97
N GLU A 138 5.15 15.09 6.52
CA GLU A 138 5.42 16.49 6.88
C GLU A 138 6.52 16.62 7.94
N GLN A 139 6.53 15.75 8.96
CA GLN A 139 7.61 15.71 9.97
C GLN A 139 8.96 15.32 9.36
N LEU A 140 8.97 14.63 8.22
CA LEU A 140 10.17 14.33 7.44
C LEU A 140 10.56 15.47 6.47
N GLY A 141 9.88 16.61 6.52
CA GLY A 141 10.12 17.74 5.64
C GLY A 141 9.59 17.56 4.21
N ILE A 142 8.68 16.62 3.99
CA ILE A 142 8.09 16.36 2.67
C ILE A 142 6.77 17.12 2.55
N GLU A 143 6.69 17.96 1.54
CA GLU A 143 5.51 18.81 1.28
C GLU A 143 4.28 17.97 0.84
N ARG A 144 3.08 18.43 1.19
CA ARG A 144 1.81 17.74 0.88
C ARG A 144 1.54 17.57 -0.61
N ASP A 145 2.03 18.48 -1.43
CA ASP A 145 1.83 18.43 -2.89
C ASP A 145 2.62 17.30 -3.57
N LEU A 146 3.64 16.76 -2.90
CA LEU A 146 4.40 15.59 -3.32
C LEU A 146 3.75 14.26 -2.90
N LEU A 147 2.74 14.31 -2.03
CA LEU A 147 2.04 13.11 -1.57
C LEU A 147 1.03 12.61 -2.62
N PRO A 148 0.87 11.29 -2.75
CA PRO A 148 -0.15 10.71 -3.64
C PRO A 148 -1.53 11.21 -3.25
N ARG A 149 -2.23 11.87 -4.18
CA ARG A 149 -3.53 12.50 -3.91
C ARG A 149 -4.53 12.30 -5.04
N ARG A 150 -5.81 12.34 -4.68
CA ARG A 150 -6.93 12.40 -5.61
C ARG A 150 -7.83 13.56 -5.24
N ILE A 151 -8.12 14.39 -6.24
CA ILE A 151 -9.02 15.54 -6.09
C ILE A 151 -10.39 15.11 -6.60
N TYR A 152 -11.41 15.25 -5.78
CA TYR A 152 -12.79 14.99 -6.16
C TYR A 152 -13.46 16.34 -6.45
N ALA A 153 -13.87 16.52 -7.71
CA ALA A 153 -14.69 17.68 -8.09
C ALA A 153 -16.06 17.56 -7.42
N GLY A 154 -16.39 18.46 -6.51
CA GLY A 154 -17.64 18.53 -5.79
C GLY A 154 -18.17 19.97 -5.76
N ARG A 155 -19.43 20.18 -5.28
CA ARG A 155 -20.09 21.51 -5.19
C ARG A 155 -19.42 22.49 -4.22
N ALA A 156 -18.56 22.03 -3.34
CA ALA A 156 -17.71 22.85 -2.47
C ALA A 156 -16.26 22.51 -2.77
N LYS A 157 -15.32 23.48 -2.55
CA LYS A 157 -13.87 23.38 -2.77
C LYS A 157 -13.36 21.94 -2.78
N GLY A 158 -12.80 21.50 -3.92
CA GLY A 158 -12.46 20.11 -4.21
C GLY A 158 -11.86 19.35 -3.00
N LEU A 159 -12.52 18.28 -2.60
CA LEU A 159 -12.07 17.45 -1.48
C LEU A 159 -10.83 16.67 -1.92
N ILE A 160 -9.70 16.93 -1.24
CA ILE A 160 -8.44 16.22 -1.50
C ILE A 160 -8.36 15.02 -0.56
N HIS A 161 -8.14 13.83 -1.13
CA HIS A 161 -7.82 12.62 -0.39
C HIS A 161 -6.38 12.22 -0.68
N TYR A 162 -5.57 12.11 0.35
CA TYR A 162 -4.22 11.58 0.27
C TYR A 162 -4.24 10.05 0.37
N PHE A 163 -3.31 9.38 -0.33
CA PHE A 163 -3.24 7.91 -0.37
C PHE A 163 -4.59 7.24 -0.70
N PRO A 164 -5.19 7.55 -1.86
CA PRO A 164 -6.60 7.26 -2.16
C PRO A 164 -6.97 5.77 -2.14
N LEU A 165 -6.04 4.85 -2.42
CA LEU A 165 -6.28 3.40 -2.36
C LEU A 165 -6.26 2.85 -0.92
N LYS A 166 -5.85 3.66 0.08
CA LYS A 166 -5.75 3.26 1.49
C LYS A 166 -4.90 2.01 1.71
N THR A 167 -3.90 1.78 0.87
CA THR A 167 -2.95 0.68 1.02
C THR A 167 -2.03 0.91 2.21
N PRO A 168 -1.52 -0.16 2.85
CA PRO A 168 -0.62 -0.03 3.99
C PRO A 168 0.67 0.71 3.62
N VAL A 169 1.12 1.56 4.52
CA VAL A 169 2.40 2.26 4.46
C VAL A 169 3.04 2.19 5.84
N ALA A 170 4.31 1.79 5.91
CA ALA A 170 5.10 1.83 7.12
C ALA A 170 6.33 2.70 6.91
N VAL A 171 6.69 3.50 7.91
CA VAL A 171 7.86 4.39 7.84
C VAL A 171 8.69 4.24 9.10
N GLY A 172 9.85 3.61 8.93
CA GLY A 172 10.88 3.48 9.95
C GLY A 172 12.00 4.53 9.81
N PRO A 173 12.99 4.50 10.72
CA PRO A 173 14.12 5.42 10.65
C PRO A 173 14.96 5.24 9.38
N GLU A 174 15.16 4.00 8.92
CA GLU A 174 16.04 3.67 7.79
C GLU A 174 15.29 3.39 6.49
N ALA A 175 14.04 2.95 6.57
CA ALA A 175 13.28 2.51 5.42
C ALA A 175 11.80 2.86 5.50
N ALA A 176 11.22 3.09 4.33
CA ALA A 176 9.77 3.23 4.13
C ALA A 176 9.26 2.09 3.24
N VAL A 177 8.19 1.42 3.69
CA VAL A 177 7.56 0.30 3.00
C VAL A 177 6.20 0.74 2.47
N PHE A 178 6.03 0.62 1.15
CA PHE A 178 4.78 0.92 0.45
C PHE A 178 4.16 -0.34 -0.10
N VAL A 179 2.91 -0.59 0.20
CA VAL A 179 2.22 -1.81 -0.22
C VAL A 179 1.26 -1.51 -1.37
N TYR A 180 1.48 -2.15 -2.50
CA TYR A 180 0.51 -2.21 -3.58
C TYR A 180 -0.31 -3.50 -3.45
N VAL A 181 -1.63 -3.40 -3.47
CA VAL A 181 -2.52 -4.55 -3.32
C VAL A 181 -3.33 -4.75 -4.59
N ASP A 182 -3.06 -5.84 -5.32
CA ASP A 182 -3.81 -6.23 -6.51
C ASP A 182 -4.98 -7.17 -6.13
N PRO A 183 -6.24 -6.70 -6.19
CA PRO A 183 -7.40 -7.52 -5.87
C PRO A 183 -7.77 -8.54 -6.97
N GLY A 184 -7.02 -8.59 -8.08
CA GLY A 184 -7.28 -9.44 -9.23
C GLY A 184 -8.38 -8.96 -10.16
N MET A 185 -8.88 -7.75 -9.96
CA MET A 185 -9.97 -7.14 -10.75
C MET A 185 -9.56 -5.80 -11.38
N GLY A 186 -8.37 -5.31 -11.05
CA GLY A 186 -7.84 -4.05 -11.54
C GLY A 186 -7.38 -4.11 -13.00
N THR A 187 -7.21 -2.94 -13.60
CA THR A 187 -6.62 -2.80 -14.94
C THR A 187 -5.12 -3.07 -14.90
N ARG A 188 -4.53 -3.40 -16.08
CA ARG A 188 -3.07 -3.60 -16.18
C ARG A 188 -2.26 -2.35 -15.81
N THR A 189 -2.86 -1.17 -15.94
CA THR A 189 -2.24 0.13 -15.69
C THR A 189 -2.39 0.64 -14.25
N GLU A 190 -3.11 -0.09 -13.38
CA GLU A 190 -3.35 0.39 -12.00
C GLU A 190 -2.05 0.48 -11.19
N LEU A 191 -1.17 -0.53 -11.30
CA LEU A 191 0.15 -0.50 -10.66
C LEU A 191 0.99 0.68 -11.15
N ASP A 192 1.00 0.93 -12.47
CA ASP A 192 1.77 2.02 -13.07
C ASP A 192 1.25 3.39 -12.59
N SER A 193 -0.06 3.57 -12.60
CA SER A 193 -0.68 4.81 -12.10
C SER A 193 -0.44 5.02 -10.61
N TRP A 194 -0.43 3.92 -9.83
CA TRP A 194 -0.11 3.97 -8.42
C TRP A 194 1.35 4.34 -8.19
N GLY A 195 2.28 3.73 -8.93
CA GLY A 195 3.72 4.05 -8.85
C GLY A 195 4.01 5.49 -9.23
N GLU A 196 3.43 5.95 -10.35
CA GLU A 196 3.58 7.34 -10.79
C GLU A 196 3.13 8.34 -9.74
N ALA A 197 1.99 8.06 -9.08
CA ALA A 197 1.48 8.92 -8.02
C ALA A 197 2.40 8.98 -6.77
N HIS A 198 3.23 7.94 -6.56
CA HIS A 198 4.15 7.88 -5.42
C HIS A 198 5.57 8.33 -5.75
N ARG A 199 5.94 8.43 -7.02
CA ARG A 199 7.32 8.65 -7.49
C ARG A 199 8.00 9.80 -6.78
N ARG A 200 7.40 10.99 -6.79
CA ARG A 200 7.97 12.20 -6.18
C ARG A 200 8.20 12.05 -4.67
N LEU A 201 7.29 11.35 -4.00
CA LEU A 201 7.45 11.02 -2.59
C LEU A 201 8.64 10.07 -2.36
N TRP A 202 8.78 9.03 -3.20
CA TRP A 202 9.89 8.07 -3.09
C TRP A 202 11.24 8.72 -3.36
N GLU A 203 11.33 9.59 -4.36
CA GLU A 203 12.53 10.38 -4.66
C GLU A 203 12.96 11.20 -3.44
N LYS A 204 12.01 11.92 -2.81
CA LYS A 204 12.29 12.71 -1.60
C LYS A 204 12.72 11.88 -0.40
N LEU A 205 12.14 10.71 -0.20
CA LEU A 205 12.56 9.79 0.85
C LEU A 205 14.00 9.31 0.63
N ARG A 206 14.36 8.97 -0.60
CA ARG A 206 15.72 8.54 -0.94
C ARG A 206 16.72 9.67 -0.82
N GLU A 207 16.38 10.89 -1.24
CA GLU A 207 17.19 12.10 -1.01
C GLU A 207 17.45 12.33 0.47
N SER A 208 16.52 11.98 1.35
CA SER A 208 16.69 12.04 2.82
C SER A 208 17.45 10.84 3.41
N GLY A 209 18.01 9.94 2.58
CA GLY A 209 18.77 8.77 3.00
C GLY A 209 17.93 7.57 3.44
N ARG A 210 16.61 7.60 3.24
CA ARG A 210 15.73 6.45 3.56
C ARG A 210 15.58 5.53 2.37
N ARG A 211 15.74 4.22 2.62
CA ARG A 211 15.45 3.22 1.60
C ARG A 211 13.94 3.13 1.35
N VAL A 212 13.56 3.00 0.10
CA VAL A 212 12.18 2.83 -0.34
C VAL A 212 11.98 1.38 -0.80
N GLU A 213 11.12 0.66 -0.11
CA GLU A 213 10.73 -0.69 -0.46
C GLU A 213 9.27 -0.74 -0.91
N VAL A 214 9.01 -1.40 -2.03
CA VAL A 214 7.64 -1.66 -2.52
C VAL A 214 7.30 -3.13 -2.36
N VAL A 215 6.14 -3.43 -1.79
CA VAL A 215 5.62 -4.79 -1.69
C VAL A 215 4.37 -4.93 -2.55
N ALA A 216 4.39 -5.83 -3.53
CA ALA A 216 3.20 -6.20 -4.26
C ALA A 216 2.51 -7.40 -3.59
N VAL A 217 1.23 -7.20 -3.27
CA VAL A 217 0.40 -8.17 -2.56
C VAL A 217 -0.72 -8.64 -3.49
N ALA A 218 -0.83 -9.94 -3.68
CA ALA A 218 -1.93 -10.56 -4.43
C ALA A 218 -2.19 -11.99 -3.93
N TRP A 219 -3.28 -12.60 -4.35
CA TRP A 219 -3.54 -14.02 -4.08
C TRP A 219 -3.17 -14.96 -5.23
N GLU A 220 -3.15 -14.46 -6.48
CA GLU A 220 -2.80 -15.26 -7.65
C GLU A 220 -1.33 -15.05 -8.03
N GLN A 221 -0.60 -16.15 -8.27
CA GLN A 221 0.80 -16.09 -8.65
C GLN A 221 1.01 -15.29 -9.95
N LYS A 222 0.12 -15.43 -10.93
CA LYS A 222 0.21 -14.67 -12.19
C LYS A 222 0.19 -13.15 -12.00
N LEU A 223 -0.53 -12.66 -10.97
CA LEU A 223 -0.58 -11.23 -10.63
C LEU A 223 0.75 -10.78 -10.01
N LEU A 224 1.32 -11.61 -9.12
CA LEU A 224 2.63 -11.37 -8.53
C LEU A 224 3.73 -11.37 -9.59
N ASP A 225 3.71 -12.33 -10.52
CA ASP A 225 4.68 -12.39 -11.61
C ASP A 225 4.61 -11.15 -12.51
N ARG A 226 3.39 -10.67 -12.79
CA ARG A 226 3.16 -9.42 -13.54
C ARG A 226 3.71 -8.22 -12.79
N ALA A 227 3.36 -8.09 -11.51
CA ALA A 227 3.86 -7.01 -10.66
C ALA A 227 5.39 -7.05 -10.55
N GLY A 228 5.98 -8.23 -10.35
CA GLY A 228 7.42 -8.41 -10.25
C GLY A 228 8.17 -7.98 -11.52
N ARG A 229 7.64 -8.30 -12.70
CA ARG A 229 8.25 -7.81 -13.98
C ARG A 229 8.23 -6.28 -14.05
N ARG A 230 7.13 -5.65 -13.60
CA ARG A 230 7.02 -4.18 -13.64
C ARG A 230 7.88 -3.52 -12.57
N LEU A 231 7.82 -3.99 -11.32
CA LEU A 231 8.60 -3.44 -10.21
C LEU A 231 10.10 -3.55 -10.43
N ARG A 232 10.55 -4.59 -11.12
CA ARG A 232 11.97 -4.75 -11.49
C ARG A 232 12.49 -3.57 -12.31
N SER A 233 11.65 -2.96 -13.16
CA SER A 233 12.03 -1.78 -13.93
C SER A 233 12.11 -0.48 -13.10
N TRP A 234 11.57 -0.50 -11.87
CA TRP A 234 11.61 0.65 -10.96
C TRP A 234 12.79 0.62 -9.99
N VAL A 235 13.40 -0.54 -9.80
CA VAL A 235 14.54 -0.68 -8.88
C VAL A 235 15.71 0.15 -9.39
N ALA A 236 16.33 0.91 -8.50
CA ALA A 236 17.61 1.54 -8.74
C ALA A 236 18.64 0.45 -9.03
N SER A 237 19.15 0.40 -10.23
CA SER A 237 20.32 -0.41 -10.55
C SER A 237 21.53 0.48 -10.53
N GLU A 238 22.70 -0.08 -10.20
CA GLU A 238 23.94 0.60 -10.53
C GLU A 238 23.91 0.91 -12.03
N MET A 239 24.08 2.19 -12.33
CA MET A 239 24.14 2.63 -13.72
C MET A 239 25.35 1.95 -14.36
N SER A 240 25.14 1.33 -15.49
CA SER A 240 26.27 0.89 -16.33
C SER A 240 27.16 2.07 -16.66
N ASP A 241 28.43 1.83 -16.94
CA ASP A 241 29.34 2.94 -17.27
C ASP A 241 28.85 3.76 -18.46
N ASN A 242 28.22 3.11 -19.46
CA ASN A 242 27.58 3.81 -20.57
C ASN A 242 26.39 4.70 -20.14
N GLU A 243 25.60 4.27 -19.13
CA GLU A 243 24.49 5.09 -18.60
C GLU A 243 24.98 6.27 -17.79
N LYS A 244 26.06 6.09 -17.01
CA LYS A 244 26.72 7.19 -16.28
C LYS A 244 27.27 8.21 -17.27
N GLU A 245 27.93 7.75 -18.33
CA GLU A 245 28.46 8.57 -19.39
C GLU A 245 27.36 9.33 -20.14
N ALA A 246 26.25 8.67 -20.49
CA ALA A 246 25.09 9.32 -21.09
C ALA A 246 24.46 10.40 -20.19
N LEU A 247 24.40 10.15 -18.87
CA LEU A 247 23.89 11.12 -17.90
C LEU A 247 24.82 12.33 -17.79
N MET A 248 26.13 12.09 -17.67
CA MET A 248 27.15 13.14 -17.64
C MET A 248 27.09 14.03 -18.88
N LEU A 249 26.98 13.44 -20.08
CA LEU A 249 26.90 14.20 -21.31
C LEU A 249 25.59 15.01 -21.42
N ARG A 250 24.46 14.47 -20.95
CA ARG A 250 23.20 15.24 -20.86
C ARG A 250 23.32 16.42 -19.90
N GLN A 251 24.00 16.21 -18.79
CA GLN A 251 24.26 17.29 -17.82
C GLN A 251 25.18 18.36 -18.42
N ALA A 252 26.25 17.96 -19.10
CA ALA A 252 27.13 18.87 -19.81
C ALA A 252 26.39 19.73 -20.85
N ILE A 253 25.45 19.14 -21.59
CA ILE A 253 24.57 19.91 -22.49
C ILE A 253 23.70 20.90 -21.72
N ALA A 254 23.07 20.48 -20.64
CA ALA A 254 22.17 21.31 -19.83
C ALA A 254 22.89 22.48 -19.15
N GLU A 255 24.12 22.26 -18.70
CA GLU A 255 24.98 23.26 -18.05
C GLU A 255 25.84 24.06 -19.02
N THR A 256 25.76 23.74 -20.32
CA THR A 256 26.55 24.38 -21.38
C THR A 256 28.07 24.25 -21.12
N ASP A 257 28.48 23.08 -20.65
CA ASP A 257 29.89 22.72 -20.40
C ASP A 257 30.56 22.36 -21.73
N PHE A 258 31.07 23.39 -22.38
CA PHE A 258 31.72 23.27 -23.70
C PHE A 258 32.99 22.41 -23.67
N ASP A 259 33.77 22.46 -22.57
CA ASP A 259 35.01 21.68 -22.46
C ASP A 259 34.73 20.17 -22.48
N THR A 260 33.71 19.74 -21.72
CA THR A 260 33.25 18.35 -21.74
C THR A 260 32.69 17.98 -23.11
N ILE A 261 31.84 18.81 -23.72
CA ILE A 261 31.22 18.55 -25.03
C ILE A 261 32.30 18.43 -26.15
N GLU A 262 33.29 19.30 -26.16
CA GLU A 262 34.40 19.30 -27.13
C GLU A 262 35.27 18.05 -26.98
N SER A 263 35.52 17.59 -25.72
CA SER A 263 36.30 16.37 -25.49
C SER A 263 35.67 15.09 -26.07
N TYR A 264 34.37 15.12 -26.34
CA TYR A 264 33.61 14.03 -26.97
C TYR A 264 33.33 14.28 -28.46
N GLY A 265 33.99 15.25 -29.10
CA GLY A 265 33.90 15.53 -30.52
C GLY A 265 32.81 16.53 -30.88
N GLY A 266 32.38 17.34 -29.93
CA GLY A 266 31.44 18.44 -30.17
C GLY A 266 29.98 18.04 -29.98
N PHE A 267 29.09 19.04 -30.05
CA PHE A 267 27.67 18.92 -29.73
C PHE A 267 26.95 17.82 -30.53
N ASP A 268 27.16 17.78 -31.86
CA ASP A 268 26.46 16.81 -32.71
C ASP A 268 26.88 15.36 -32.40
N ALA A 269 28.16 15.13 -32.11
CA ALA A 269 28.67 13.82 -31.72
C ALA A 269 28.08 13.36 -30.41
N VAL A 270 27.98 14.26 -29.42
CA VAL A 270 27.38 13.96 -28.12
C VAL A 270 25.90 13.65 -28.26
N VAL A 271 25.13 14.42 -29.02
CA VAL A 271 23.71 14.19 -29.30
C VAL A 271 23.49 12.85 -29.99
N GLU A 272 24.29 12.53 -31.02
CA GLU A 272 24.18 11.24 -31.73
C GLU A 272 24.49 10.06 -30.78
N MET A 273 25.51 10.18 -29.92
CA MET A 273 25.87 9.19 -28.94
C MET A 273 24.74 8.93 -27.93
N ILE A 274 24.12 9.97 -27.38
CA ILE A 274 22.96 9.87 -26.48
C ILE A 274 21.77 9.20 -27.19
N LEU A 275 21.44 9.60 -28.42
CA LEU A 275 20.35 9.02 -29.22
C LEU A 275 20.61 7.55 -29.57
N ARG A 276 21.87 7.17 -29.79
CA ARG A 276 22.27 5.77 -30.04
C ARG A 276 22.07 4.92 -28.79
N TRP A 277 22.37 5.42 -27.61
CA TRP A 277 22.14 4.71 -26.35
C TRP A 277 20.64 4.59 -26.05
N ASP A 278 19.86 5.66 -26.23
CA ASP A 278 18.40 5.63 -26.01
C ASP A 278 17.69 4.61 -26.92
N ARG A 279 18.19 4.42 -28.16
CA ARG A 279 17.67 3.39 -29.07
C ARG A 279 18.04 1.98 -28.64
N LYS A 280 19.24 1.76 -28.06
CA LYS A 280 19.70 0.44 -27.62
C LYS A 280 19.15 0.01 -26.27
N SER A 281 18.92 0.94 -25.39
CA SER A 281 18.39 0.71 -24.05
C SER A 281 17.50 1.87 -23.66
N PRO A 282 16.21 1.86 -24.06
CA PRO A 282 15.29 2.88 -23.61
C PRO A 282 15.20 2.80 -22.08
N VAL A 283 15.83 3.75 -21.39
CA VAL A 283 15.78 3.83 -19.92
C VAL A 283 14.32 4.01 -19.51
N PRO A 284 13.71 3.08 -18.79
CA PRO A 284 12.36 3.27 -18.31
C PRO A 284 12.31 4.55 -17.48
N LYS A 285 11.32 5.41 -17.71
CA LYS A 285 11.12 6.68 -16.99
C LYS A 285 11.07 6.50 -15.45
N ASP A 286 10.83 5.28 -15.01
CA ASP A 286 10.63 4.92 -13.60
C ASP A 286 11.86 4.27 -12.96
N ARG A 287 12.95 4.09 -13.71
CA ARG A 287 14.15 3.39 -13.22
C ARG A 287 14.78 4.19 -12.08
N GLY A 288 15.00 3.51 -10.96
CA GLY A 288 15.63 4.10 -9.80
C GLY A 288 14.69 4.80 -8.82
N SER A 289 13.38 4.66 -8.98
CA SER A 289 12.43 5.26 -8.02
C SER A 289 12.33 4.52 -6.69
N ILE A 290 12.72 3.24 -6.64
CA ILE A 290 12.73 2.40 -5.43
C ILE A 290 14.07 1.67 -5.26
N ASP A 291 14.40 1.28 -4.02
CA ASP A 291 15.64 0.55 -3.71
C ASP A 291 15.44 -0.96 -3.79
N SER A 292 14.26 -1.44 -3.44
CA SER A 292 13.94 -2.88 -3.48
C SER A 292 12.44 -3.14 -3.64
N PHE A 293 12.09 -4.38 -4.00
CA PHE A 293 10.72 -4.83 -3.95
C PHE A 293 10.60 -6.26 -3.46
N ARG A 294 9.44 -6.58 -2.89
CA ARG A 294 9.03 -7.95 -2.51
C ARG A 294 7.69 -8.32 -3.14
N LEU A 295 7.50 -9.61 -3.35
CA LEU A 295 6.23 -10.18 -3.79
C LEU A 295 5.67 -11.02 -2.65
N TRP A 296 4.44 -10.74 -2.26
CA TRP A 296 3.79 -11.43 -1.16
C TRP A 296 2.43 -12.00 -1.58
N GLY A 297 2.26 -13.30 -1.41
CA GLY A 297 1.03 -14.01 -1.72
C GLY A 297 0.27 -14.43 -0.47
N SER A 298 -0.99 -14.01 -0.34
CA SER A 298 -1.80 -14.42 0.80
C SER A 298 -2.09 -15.93 0.76
N HIS A 299 -1.63 -16.64 1.77
CA HIS A 299 -1.97 -18.06 1.98
C HIS A 299 -3.38 -18.24 2.53
N ARG A 300 -3.91 -17.26 3.27
CA ARG A 300 -5.25 -17.31 3.89
C ARG A 300 -6.34 -17.09 2.87
N CYS A 301 -6.08 -16.25 1.87
CA CYS A 301 -7.02 -15.96 0.80
C CYS A 301 -6.91 -16.91 -0.40
N ARG A 302 -5.81 -17.68 -0.56
CA ARG A 302 -5.64 -18.65 -1.68
C ARG A 302 -6.78 -19.65 -1.80
N ARG A 303 -7.32 -20.15 -0.68
CA ARG A 303 -8.47 -21.09 -0.69
C ARG A 303 -9.76 -20.46 -1.24
N ILE A 304 -9.79 -19.14 -1.43
CA ILE A 304 -10.92 -18.43 -2.06
C ILE A 304 -10.83 -18.54 -3.59
N GLY A 305 -9.62 -18.57 -4.17
CA GLY A 305 -9.39 -18.62 -5.62
C GLY A 305 -9.46 -20.02 -6.21
N ASP A 306 -8.92 -21.02 -5.51
CA ASP A 306 -8.73 -22.39 -6.06
C ASP A 306 -10.04 -23.18 -6.29
N ARG A 307 -11.15 -22.76 -5.69
CA ARG A 307 -12.47 -23.39 -5.91
C ARG A 307 -13.30 -22.76 -7.01
N LEU A 308 -12.90 -21.58 -7.50
CA LEU A 308 -13.60 -20.88 -8.59
C LEU A 308 -13.13 -21.34 -9.99
N THR A 309 -12.11 -22.19 -10.08
CA THR A 309 -11.54 -22.72 -11.33
C THR A 309 -11.86 -24.20 -11.55
N LYS A 310 -12.69 -24.80 -10.75
CA LYS A 310 -13.32 -26.10 -10.95
C LYS A 310 -14.82 -25.90 -11.08
#